data_6e3a0d0d0194a64e3d25fe1e09e6b619
#
_entry.id   6e3a0d0d0194a64e3d25fe1e09e6b619
#
_cell.length_a   1.000
_cell.length_b   1.000
_cell.length_c   1.000
_cell.angle_alpha   90.00
_cell.angle_beta   90.00
_cell.angle_gamma   90.00
#
_symmetry.space_group_name_H-M   'P 1'
#
loop_
_entity.id
_entity.type
_entity.pdbx_description
1 polymer ?
#
loop_
_entity_poly.entity_id
_entity_poly.type
_entity_poly.pdbx_seq_one_letter_code
_entity_poly.pdbx_strand_id
1 'polypeptide(L)'
;MDHYDSFRGKSMDDLIQRDTICGGDDIIAGCTDSRAAGKRSGIELRTAQTQTIMEKLSILTDAAKYDVACTSSGVDRKGNGRDMGSCVAAGICHSFSADGRCISLLKILMSNECVYDCKYCVNRRSNDVPRATFTPDEICELTMNFYRRNYIEGLFLSSGIINNPSYTMELIYQTLYRLRNVYRFRGYVHVKGIPGTDPVLIQKIGFLTDRMSVNLELPTAEGLEKLAPNKHRKTILTPMRQIQNGIEQGKQELALYRSAPSFVPAGQSTQMIIGATPES
;
A
#
# COMPACT_ATOMS: atom_id res chain seq x y z
N MET A 1 5.55 23.87 26.88
CA MET A 1 4.35 24.64 26.54
C MET A 1 4.84 25.73 25.60
N ASP A 2 4.25 25.91 24.44
CA ASP A 2 4.63 26.87 23.39
C ASP A 2 5.44 26.33 22.21
N HIS A 3 4.72 25.50 21.40
CA HIS A 3 5.03 25.36 19.95
C HIS A 3 3.85 24.80 19.15
N TYR A 4 2.61 24.91 19.66
CA TYR A 4 1.45 24.23 19.06
C TYR A 4 0.41 25.16 18.39
N ASP A 5 0.59 26.50 18.45
CA ASP A 5 -0.40 27.45 17.93
C ASP A 5 -0.11 28.07 16.56
N SER A 6 0.94 27.62 15.85
CA SER A 6 1.33 28.22 14.54
C SER A 6 0.57 27.69 13.31
N PHE A 7 -0.34 26.70 13.46
CA PHE A 7 -0.97 26.01 12.31
C PHE A 7 -2.49 26.21 12.16
N ARG A 8 -3.08 27.09 12.93
CA ARG A 8 -4.50 27.44 12.74
C ARG A 8 -4.65 28.52 11.68
N GLY A 9 -5.13 28.16 10.49
CA GLY A 9 -5.65 29.11 9.50
C GLY A 9 -4.93 29.19 8.15
N LYS A 10 -4.06 28.23 7.79
CA LYS A 10 -3.41 28.21 6.48
C LYS A 10 -4.07 27.22 5.55
N SER A 11 -4.32 27.64 4.30
CA SER A 11 -4.84 26.77 3.24
C SER A 11 -3.77 25.75 2.82
N MET A 12 -4.21 24.67 2.17
CA MET A 12 -3.32 23.60 1.67
C MET A 12 -2.28 24.13 0.67
N ASP A 13 -2.59 25.22 -0.05
CA ASP A 13 -1.68 25.86 -1.02
C ASP A 13 -0.51 26.60 -0.35
N ASP A 14 -0.72 27.11 0.88
CA ASP A 14 0.33 27.78 1.66
C ASP A 14 1.38 26.82 2.24
N LEU A 15 1.05 25.53 2.32
CA LEU A 15 1.97 24.49 2.83
C LEU A 15 2.85 23.90 1.74
N ILE A 16 2.42 23.98 0.47
CA ILE A 16 3.15 23.44 -0.68
C ILE A 16 4.27 24.40 -1.13
N GLN A 17 4.18 25.70 -0.83
CA GLN A 17 5.14 26.71 -1.28
C GLN A 17 6.41 26.87 -0.42
N ARG A 18 6.58 26.14 0.67
CA ARG A 18 7.73 26.35 1.59
C ARG A 18 8.90 25.38 1.46
N ASP A 19 8.82 24.34 0.65
CA ASP A 19 9.94 23.39 0.50
C ASP A 19 10.78 23.60 -0.78
N THR A 20 10.68 24.80 -1.38
CA THR A 20 11.50 25.13 -2.57
C THR A 20 12.37 26.35 -2.29
N ILE A 21 13.17 26.35 -1.25
CA ILE A 21 14.31 27.27 -1.11
C ILE A 21 15.38 26.62 -0.25
N CYS A 22 16.36 26.03 -0.85
CA CYS A 22 17.78 26.10 -0.48
C CYS A 22 18.59 25.82 -1.73
N GLY A 23 18.82 26.89 -2.45
CA GLY A 23 19.86 27.00 -3.43
C GLY A 23 21.20 27.25 -2.73
N GLY A 24 22.24 26.83 -3.39
CA GLY A 24 23.61 27.14 -3.06
C GLY A 24 24.38 27.22 -4.36
N ASP A 25 24.47 28.45 -4.89
CA ASP A 25 25.42 28.81 -5.94
C ASP A 25 26.83 28.60 -5.42
N ASP A 26 27.74 28.15 -6.29
CA ASP A 26 28.96 28.83 -6.57
C ASP A 26 30.00 27.96 -7.35
N ILE A 27 30.37 28.48 -8.54
CA ILE A 27 31.75 28.81 -9.03
C ILE A 27 32.48 27.62 -9.74
N ILE A 28 32.92 27.71 -10.96
CA ILE A 28 33.83 28.50 -11.82
C ILE A 28 34.06 27.81 -13.17
N ALA A 29 33.98 28.58 -14.19
CA ALA A 29 34.73 28.73 -15.43
C ALA A 29 35.77 27.70 -15.89
N GLY A 30 35.67 27.36 -17.18
CA GLY A 30 36.79 27.34 -18.12
C GLY A 30 37.36 26.00 -18.50
N CYS A 31 37.10 25.54 -19.70
CA CYS A 31 38.15 25.29 -20.70
C CYS A 31 37.56 24.79 -22.03
N THR A 32 38.11 25.33 -23.07
CA THR A 32 37.83 25.24 -24.49
C THR A 32 38.24 23.92 -25.14
N ASP A 33 37.46 23.55 -26.15
CA ASP A 33 37.79 22.91 -27.44
C ASP A 33 38.64 21.63 -27.53
N SER A 34 38.06 20.58 -28.07
CA SER A 34 38.57 19.98 -29.33
C SER A 34 37.64 18.88 -29.86
N ARG A 35 37.44 18.93 -31.16
CA ARG A 35 36.64 18.07 -32.02
C ARG A 35 37.08 16.60 -31.98
N ALA A 36 36.08 15.69 -31.83
CA ALA A 36 36.18 14.35 -32.42
C ALA A 36 34.74 13.84 -32.70
N ALA A 37 34.45 13.67 -33.96
CA ALA A 37 33.24 13.08 -34.46
C ALA A 37 33.22 11.56 -34.16
N GLY A 38 32.40 11.11 -33.24
CA GLY A 38 32.09 9.71 -32.97
C GLY A 38 30.61 9.51 -33.05
N LYS A 39 30.16 8.66 -33.97
CA LYS A 39 28.78 8.18 -34.09
C LYS A 39 28.33 7.63 -32.74
N ARG A 40 27.46 8.35 -32.05
CA ARG A 40 26.72 7.84 -30.89
C ARG A 40 25.41 7.27 -31.38
N SER A 41 25.27 5.94 -31.26
CA SER A 41 23.99 5.24 -31.29
C SER A 41 23.05 5.90 -30.28
N GLY A 42 21.96 6.50 -30.78
CA GLY A 42 20.95 7.12 -29.94
C GLY A 42 20.26 6.06 -29.09
N ILE A 43 20.64 5.95 -27.83
CA ILE A 43 19.77 5.42 -26.79
C ILE A 43 18.77 6.56 -26.53
N GLU A 44 17.58 6.46 -27.11
CA GLU A 44 16.44 7.29 -26.67
C GLU A 44 16.23 7.01 -25.17
N LEU A 45 16.69 7.93 -24.34
CA LEU A 45 16.21 8.06 -22.98
C LEU A 45 14.69 8.35 -23.11
N ARG A 46 13.87 7.30 -22.96
CA ARG A 46 12.44 7.49 -22.69
C ARG A 46 12.38 8.34 -21.43
N THR A 47 12.08 9.61 -21.57
CA THR A 47 11.64 10.46 -20.46
C THR A 47 10.45 9.75 -19.85
N ALA A 48 10.65 9.21 -18.63
CA ALA A 48 9.56 8.60 -17.88
C ALA A 48 8.50 9.68 -17.70
N GLN A 49 7.39 9.59 -18.45
CA GLN A 49 6.25 10.46 -18.26
C GLN A 49 5.78 10.29 -16.84
N THR A 50 5.79 11.36 -16.05
CA THR A 50 5.30 11.35 -14.67
C THR A 50 3.81 11.04 -14.71
N GLN A 51 3.42 9.83 -14.30
CA GLN A 51 2.02 9.42 -14.23
C GLN A 51 1.27 10.29 -13.21
N THR A 52 0.10 10.77 -13.59
CA THR A 52 -0.80 11.47 -12.69
C THR A 52 -1.38 10.53 -11.62
N ILE A 53 -1.82 11.06 -10.49
CA ILE A 53 -2.47 10.28 -9.42
C ILE A 53 -3.68 9.48 -9.97
N MET A 54 -4.43 10.05 -10.91
CA MET A 54 -5.59 9.38 -11.51
C MET A 54 -5.21 8.22 -12.42
N GLU A 55 -4.13 8.35 -13.19
CA GLU A 55 -3.60 7.25 -14.01
C GLU A 55 -3.06 6.13 -13.12
N LYS A 56 -2.29 6.45 -12.08
CA LYS A 56 -1.83 5.48 -11.08
C LYS A 56 -3.01 4.78 -10.41
N LEU A 57 -4.05 5.53 -10.03
CA LEU A 57 -5.25 4.97 -9.40
C LEU A 57 -5.94 3.96 -10.32
N SER A 58 -6.11 4.27 -11.59
CA SER A 58 -6.70 3.35 -12.57
C SER A 58 -5.92 2.05 -12.66
N ILE A 59 -4.58 2.12 -12.80
CA ILE A 59 -3.71 0.94 -12.89
C ILE A 59 -3.75 0.11 -11.59
N LEU A 60 -3.62 0.77 -10.44
CA LEU A 60 -3.42 0.08 -9.16
C LEU A 60 -4.71 -0.44 -8.53
N THR A 61 -5.86 0.17 -8.81
CA THR A 61 -7.16 -0.40 -8.43
C THR A 61 -7.52 -1.59 -9.32
N ASP A 62 -7.19 -1.54 -10.60
CA ASP A 62 -7.36 -2.67 -11.52
C ASP A 62 -6.49 -3.86 -11.10
N ALA A 63 -5.24 -3.63 -10.79
CA ALA A 63 -4.32 -4.64 -10.24
C ALA A 63 -4.81 -5.22 -8.90
N ALA A 64 -5.49 -4.42 -8.06
CA ALA A 64 -6.02 -4.84 -6.77
C ALA A 64 -7.26 -5.76 -6.86
N LYS A 65 -7.93 -5.85 -8.00
CA LYS A 65 -9.11 -6.75 -8.20
C LYS A 65 -8.77 -8.22 -7.93
N TYR A 66 -7.57 -8.62 -8.28
CA TYR A 66 -7.10 -10.01 -8.16
C TYR A 66 -6.71 -10.40 -6.73
N ASP A 67 -6.76 -9.45 -5.80
CA ASP A 67 -6.59 -9.71 -4.37
C ASP A 67 -7.97 -9.98 -3.74
N VAL A 68 -8.34 -11.24 -3.61
CA VAL A 68 -9.71 -11.72 -3.32
C VAL A 68 -10.14 -11.50 -1.86
N ALA A 69 -9.42 -10.70 -1.08
CA ALA A 69 -9.76 -10.48 0.34
C ALA A 69 -11.11 -9.74 0.58
N CYS A 70 -11.83 -9.35 -0.48
CA CYS A 70 -13.08 -8.61 -0.38
C CYS A 70 -14.02 -8.90 -1.55
N THR A 71 -15.32 -8.93 -1.30
CA THR A 71 -16.35 -8.93 -2.33
C THR A 71 -16.50 -7.53 -2.92
N SER A 72 -16.00 -7.31 -4.14
CA SER A 72 -16.34 -6.13 -4.94
C SER A 72 -17.60 -6.43 -5.76
N SER A 73 -18.46 -5.42 -5.97
CA SER A 73 -19.72 -5.60 -6.72
C SER A 73 -19.53 -5.96 -8.20
N GLY A 74 -18.32 -5.74 -8.75
CA GLY A 74 -18.01 -6.07 -10.15
C GLY A 74 -18.79 -5.25 -11.20
N VAL A 75 -19.56 -4.25 -10.78
CA VAL A 75 -20.39 -3.44 -11.69
C VAL A 75 -19.61 -2.24 -12.18
N ASP A 76 -19.47 -2.12 -13.50
CA ASP A 76 -18.93 -0.94 -14.18
C ASP A 76 -20.03 -0.30 -15.02
N ARG A 77 -20.29 1.00 -14.79
CA ARG A 77 -21.27 1.79 -15.54
C ARG A 77 -20.78 3.21 -15.74
N LYS A 78 -20.45 3.56 -16.97
CA LYS A 78 -20.08 4.93 -17.31
C LYS A 78 -21.34 5.81 -17.38
N GLY A 79 -21.25 7.00 -16.77
CA GLY A 79 -22.27 8.03 -16.95
C GLY A 79 -22.35 8.44 -18.41
N ASN A 80 -23.57 8.59 -18.93
CA ASN A 80 -23.86 9.00 -20.32
C ASN A 80 -24.07 10.51 -20.46
N GLY A 81 -23.81 11.28 -19.42
CA GLY A 81 -24.00 12.73 -19.37
C GLY A 81 -25.46 13.20 -19.27
N ARG A 82 -26.44 12.27 -19.31
CA ARG A 82 -27.88 12.56 -19.18
C ARG A 82 -28.46 12.09 -17.84
N ASP A 83 -27.91 10.99 -17.31
CA ASP A 83 -28.34 10.40 -16.03
C ASP A 83 -27.33 10.73 -14.94
N MET A 84 -27.80 10.70 -13.70
CA MET A 84 -26.92 10.95 -12.53
C MET A 84 -26.15 9.69 -12.16
N GLY A 85 -24.82 9.85 -11.99
CA GLY A 85 -23.93 8.85 -11.44
C GLY A 85 -23.15 8.04 -12.46
N SER A 86 -22.02 7.56 -12.00
CA SER A 86 -21.18 6.54 -12.66
C SER A 86 -20.76 5.53 -11.61
N CYS A 87 -20.53 4.29 -12.02
CA CYS A 87 -20.05 3.23 -11.15
C CYS A 87 -18.80 2.61 -11.74
N VAL A 88 -17.74 2.50 -10.95
CA VAL A 88 -16.50 1.83 -11.34
C VAL A 88 -16.38 0.55 -10.52
N ALA A 89 -16.13 -0.57 -11.20
CA ALA A 89 -16.05 -1.90 -10.58
C ALA A 89 -14.86 -2.08 -9.63
N ALA A 90 -13.92 -1.14 -9.58
CA ALA A 90 -12.67 -1.24 -8.85
C ALA A 90 -12.50 -0.13 -7.80
N GLY A 91 -11.69 -0.42 -6.79
CA GLY A 91 -11.20 0.58 -5.83
C GLY A 91 -11.94 0.64 -4.51
N ILE A 92 -13.20 0.22 -4.42
CA ILE A 92 -13.93 0.16 -3.15
C ILE A 92 -14.28 -1.29 -2.84
N CYS A 93 -13.88 -1.76 -1.67
CA CYS A 93 -14.27 -3.05 -1.13
C CYS A 93 -15.05 -2.89 0.17
N HIS A 94 -15.69 -3.94 0.59
CA HIS A 94 -16.49 -3.96 1.79
C HIS A 94 -15.93 -4.96 2.80
N SER A 95 -15.87 -4.56 4.06
CA SER A 95 -15.53 -5.41 5.19
C SER A 95 -16.66 -5.33 6.22
N PHE A 96 -16.82 -6.35 7.04
CA PHE A 96 -17.80 -6.33 8.12
C PHE A 96 -17.09 -6.11 9.45
N SER A 97 -17.60 -5.17 10.24
CA SER A 97 -17.19 -4.98 11.62
C SER A 97 -17.80 -6.04 12.53
N ALA A 98 -17.32 -6.15 13.77
CA ALA A 98 -17.81 -7.14 14.72
C ALA A 98 -19.31 -6.97 15.09
N ASP A 99 -19.86 -5.77 14.90
CA ASP A 99 -21.27 -5.42 15.09
C ASP A 99 -22.14 -5.67 13.83
N GLY A 100 -21.57 -6.28 12.79
CA GLY A 100 -22.27 -6.62 11.54
C GLY A 100 -22.41 -5.47 10.55
N ARG A 101 -21.91 -4.25 10.84
CA ARG A 101 -21.93 -3.15 9.87
C ARG A 101 -21.00 -3.42 8.70
N CYS A 102 -21.45 -3.06 7.51
CA CYS A 102 -20.61 -3.01 6.32
C CYS A 102 -19.76 -1.74 6.34
N ILE A 103 -18.46 -1.89 6.20
CA ILE A 103 -17.47 -0.81 6.13
C ILE A 103 -16.93 -0.73 4.70
N SER A 104 -17.06 0.44 4.08
CA SER A 104 -16.51 0.70 2.76
C SER A 104 -15.02 1.08 2.85
N LEU A 105 -14.16 0.38 2.14
CA LEU A 105 -12.72 0.58 2.16
C LEU A 105 -12.20 0.99 0.78
N LEU A 106 -11.33 1.99 0.73
CA LEU A 106 -10.49 2.20 -0.45
C LEU A 106 -9.47 1.05 -0.52
N LYS A 107 -9.61 0.20 -1.53
CA LYS A 107 -8.70 -0.92 -1.75
C LYS A 107 -7.75 -0.58 -2.87
N ILE A 108 -6.49 -0.40 -2.55
CA ILE A 108 -5.45 -0.06 -3.51
C ILE A 108 -4.15 -0.84 -3.23
N LEU A 109 -3.35 -0.97 -4.28
CA LEU A 109 -1.94 -1.32 -4.16
C LEU A 109 -1.12 -0.04 -4.01
N MET A 110 -0.11 -0.05 -3.14
CA MET A 110 0.95 0.98 -3.16
C MET A 110 1.73 0.90 -4.46
N SER A 111 2.05 -0.32 -4.89
CA SER A 111 2.71 -0.59 -6.16
C SER A 111 2.27 -1.93 -6.72
N ASN A 112 2.18 -2.04 -8.04
CA ASN A 112 2.09 -3.33 -8.73
C ASN A 112 3.43 -3.76 -9.35
N GLU A 113 4.50 -3.00 -9.15
CA GLU A 113 5.86 -3.48 -9.38
C GLU A 113 6.21 -4.57 -8.37
N CYS A 114 6.76 -5.67 -8.84
CA CYS A 114 7.10 -6.78 -7.97
C CYS A 114 8.39 -7.46 -8.44
N VAL A 115 9.33 -7.67 -7.52
CA VAL A 115 10.56 -8.43 -7.81
C VAL A 115 10.34 -9.94 -7.79
N TYR A 116 9.16 -10.41 -7.31
CA TYR A 116 8.81 -11.83 -7.27
C TYR A 116 8.08 -12.26 -8.55
N ASP A 117 8.15 -13.55 -8.83
CA ASP A 117 7.55 -14.15 -10.03
C ASP A 117 6.59 -15.29 -9.69
N CYS A 118 5.65 -15.04 -8.77
CA CYS A 118 4.62 -16.02 -8.39
C CYS A 118 3.71 -16.31 -9.58
N LYS A 119 3.62 -17.56 -10.01
CA LYS A 119 2.95 -17.98 -11.26
C LYS A 119 1.46 -17.65 -11.33
N TYR A 120 0.80 -17.56 -10.17
CA TYR A 120 -0.62 -17.20 -10.07
C TYR A 120 -0.89 -15.69 -10.01
N CYS A 121 0.16 -14.86 -9.92
CA CYS A 121 -0.01 -13.41 -9.69
C CYS A 121 0.03 -12.65 -11.03
N VAL A 122 -0.98 -11.81 -11.27
CA VAL A 122 -1.03 -10.94 -12.45
C VAL A 122 0.10 -9.92 -12.43
N ASN A 123 0.53 -9.48 -11.24
CA ASN A 123 1.59 -8.50 -11.03
C ASN A 123 2.99 -9.13 -10.91
N ARG A 124 3.17 -10.38 -11.29
CA ARG A 124 4.49 -11.02 -11.27
C ARG A 124 5.47 -10.29 -12.20
N ARG A 125 6.76 -10.38 -11.89
CA ARG A 125 7.81 -9.66 -12.62
C ARG A 125 7.80 -9.93 -14.13
N SER A 126 7.55 -11.18 -14.53
CA SER A 126 7.59 -11.61 -15.94
C SER A 126 6.35 -11.19 -16.76
N ASN A 127 5.28 -10.68 -16.14
CA ASN A 127 4.12 -10.20 -16.88
C ASN A 127 4.33 -8.79 -17.40
N ASP A 128 4.01 -8.60 -18.67
CA ASP A 128 3.98 -7.28 -19.31
C ASP A 128 2.63 -6.61 -19.06
N VAL A 129 2.53 -5.89 -17.95
CA VAL A 129 1.36 -5.13 -17.53
C VAL A 129 1.76 -3.70 -17.20
N PRO A 130 0.88 -2.71 -17.37
CA PRO A 130 1.15 -1.35 -16.93
C PRO A 130 1.53 -1.30 -15.45
N ARG A 131 2.64 -0.62 -15.15
CA ARG A 131 3.17 -0.51 -13.78
C ARG A 131 2.99 0.89 -13.26
N ALA A 132 2.69 0.98 -11.97
CA ALA A 132 2.58 2.24 -11.26
C ALA A 132 2.99 2.06 -9.79
N THR A 133 3.46 3.15 -9.19
CA THR A 133 3.81 3.19 -7.77
C THR A 133 3.34 4.51 -7.19
N PHE A 134 2.59 4.45 -6.10
CA PHE A 134 2.25 5.60 -5.29
C PHE A 134 3.36 5.90 -4.29
N THR A 135 3.58 7.18 -4.06
CA THR A 135 4.32 7.63 -2.88
C THR A 135 3.44 7.57 -1.63
N PRO A 136 4.03 7.54 -0.42
CA PRO A 136 3.27 7.63 0.82
C PRO A 136 2.34 8.85 0.88
N ASP A 137 2.78 10.00 0.36
CA ASP A 137 1.98 11.23 0.36
C ASP A 137 0.77 11.15 -0.58
N GLU A 138 0.95 10.60 -1.78
CA GLU A 138 -0.14 10.39 -2.74
C GLU A 138 -1.24 9.47 -2.14
N ILE A 139 -0.87 8.40 -1.42
CA ILE A 139 -1.84 7.53 -0.75
C ILE A 139 -2.56 8.27 0.38
N CYS A 140 -1.84 9.05 1.16
CA CYS A 140 -2.43 9.85 2.22
C CYS A 140 -3.45 10.85 1.68
N GLU A 141 -3.06 11.62 0.66
CA GLU A 141 -3.94 12.60 0.02
C GLU A 141 -5.19 11.94 -0.57
N LEU A 142 -5.00 10.86 -1.33
CA LEU A 142 -6.10 10.10 -1.93
C LEU A 142 -7.07 9.57 -0.87
N THR A 143 -6.55 8.93 0.18
CA THR A 143 -7.34 8.38 1.28
C THR A 143 -8.14 9.48 1.99
N MET A 144 -7.51 10.60 2.31
CA MET A 144 -8.17 11.71 3.01
C MET A 144 -9.21 12.40 2.13
N ASN A 145 -8.97 12.53 0.82
CA ASN A 145 -9.93 13.10 -0.11
C ASN A 145 -11.20 12.24 -0.22
N PHE A 146 -11.06 10.91 -0.34
CA PHE A 146 -12.20 10.01 -0.37
C PHE A 146 -12.94 9.94 0.98
N TYR A 147 -12.19 9.93 2.08
CA TYR A 147 -12.77 9.89 3.42
C TYR A 147 -13.58 11.15 3.75
N ARG A 148 -13.04 12.35 3.46
CA ARG A 148 -13.74 13.63 3.69
C ARG A 148 -15.02 13.77 2.86
N ARG A 149 -15.09 13.12 1.71
CA ARG A 149 -16.28 13.08 0.84
C ARG A 149 -17.26 11.96 1.20
N ASN A 150 -17.01 11.23 2.29
CA ASN A 150 -17.80 10.08 2.74
C ASN A 150 -17.94 8.96 1.70
N TYR A 151 -16.95 8.79 0.81
CA TYR A 151 -16.93 7.68 -0.15
C TYR A 151 -16.42 6.39 0.49
N ILE A 152 -15.58 6.52 1.51
CA ILE A 152 -14.97 5.41 2.24
C ILE A 152 -14.97 5.67 3.75
N GLU A 153 -14.95 4.61 4.53
CA GLU A 153 -14.77 4.60 5.98
C GLU A 153 -13.38 4.14 6.39
N GLY A 154 -12.60 3.62 5.44
CA GLY A 154 -11.26 3.14 5.72
C GLY A 154 -10.41 2.87 4.49
N LEU A 155 -9.21 2.34 4.73
CA LEU A 155 -8.20 1.99 3.74
C LEU A 155 -7.84 0.51 3.84
N PHE A 156 -7.80 -0.20 2.71
CA PHE A 156 -7.13 -1.49 2.58
C PHE A 156 -5.91 -1.33 1.67
N LEU A 157 -4.73 -1.39 2.27
CA LEU A 157 -3.45 -1.18 1.60
C LEU A 157 -2.67 -2.48 1.48
N SER A 158 -2.32 -2.82 0.25
CA SER A 158 -1.40 -3.90 -0.09
C SER A 158 -0.33 -3.40 -1.06
N SER A 159 0.60 -4.25 -1.48
CA SER A 159 1.63 -3.87 -2.45
C SER A 159 2.21 -5.10 -3.16
N GLY A 160 2.67 -4.94 -4.39
CA GLY A 160 3.77 -5.71 -4.94
C GLY A 160 5.05 -5.45 -4.13
N ILE A 161 6.07 -6.29 -4.30
CA ILE A 161 7.33 -6.16 -3.56
C ILE A 161 8.31 -5.35 -4.39
N ILE A 162 8.45 -4.07 -4.03
CA ILE A 162 9.41 -3.15 -4.61
C ILE A 162 10.76 -3.45 -3.96
N ASN A 163 11.79 -3.72 -4.72
CA ASN A 163 13.14 -3.99 -4.23
C ASN A 163 13.23 -5.21 -3.25
N ASN A 164 12.70 -5.08 -2.03
CA ASN A 164 12.64 -6.16 -1.03
C ASN A 164 11.43 -5.98 -0.08
N PRO A 165 11.07 -7.03 0.72
CA PRO A 165 9.93 -6.98 1.64
C PRO A 165 10.00 -5.83 2.66
N SER A 166 11.16 -5.65 3.32
CA SER A 166 11.31 -4.64 4.36
C SER A 166 11.24 -3.22 3.81
N TYR A 167 11.85 -2.95 2.66
CA TYR A 167 11.75 -1.66 1.98
C TYR A 167 10.29 -1.31 1.65
N THR A 168 9.56 -2.26 1.09
CA THR A 168 8.14 -2.04 0.75
C THR A 168 7.29 -1.80 1.99
N MET A 169 7.52 -2.57 3.05
CA MET A 169 6.80 -2.38 4.32
C MET A 169 7.19 -1.09 5.04
N GLU A 170 8.41 -0.58 4.85
CA GLU A 170 8.80 0.74 5.36
C GLU A 170 7.99 1.85 4.70
N LEU A 171 7.78 1.80 3.38
CA LEU A 171 6.91 2.76 2.69
C LEU A 171 5.45 2.69 3.19
N ILE A 172 4.95 1.47 3.42
CA ILE A 172 3.63 1.26 4.03
C ILE A 172 3.60 1.86 5.44
N TYR A 173 4.62 1.60 6.26
CA TYR A 173 4.71 2.19 7.60
C TYR A 173 4.69 3.72 7.56
N GLN A 174 5.47 4.35 6.69
CA GLN A 174 5.49 5.81 6.53
C GLN A 174 4.11 6.35 6.16
N THR A 175 3.39 5.69 5.25
CA THR A 175 2.02 6.03 4.87
C THR A 175 1.09 5.99 6.09
N LEU A 176 1.10 4.90 6.84
CA LEU A 176 0.24 4.73 8.01
C LEU A 176 0.58 5.70 9.14
N TYR A 177 1.87 5.92 9.36
CA TYR A 177 2.33 6.89 10.35
C TYR A 177 1.82 8.29 10.05
N ARG A 178 1.93 8.74 8.78
CA ARG A 178 1.41 10.03 8.34
C ARG A 178 -0.12 10.09 8.48
N LEU A 179 -0.84 9.07 8.01
CA LEU A 179 -2.30 9.00 8.16
C LEU A 179 -2.72 9.16 9.63
N ARG A 180 -2.15 8.39 10.54
CA ARG A 180 -2.54 8.39 11.96
C ARG A 180 -2.07 9.63 12.71
N ASN A 181 -0.83 10.07 12.51
CA ASN A 181 -0.21 11.09 13.35
C ASN A 181 -0.27 12.50 12.74
N VAL A 182 -0.15 12.63 11.41
CA VAL A 182 -0.20 13.92 10.73
C VAL A 182 -1.64 14.27 10.35
N TYR A 183 -2.29 13.41 9.57
CA TYR A 183 -3.66 13.65 9.09
C TYR A 183 -4.74 13.33 10.12
N ARG A 184 -4.38 12.72 11.26
CA ARG A 184 -5.32 12.34 12.33
C ARG A 184 -6.46 11.44 11.84
N PHE A 185 -6.18 10.62 10.84
CA PHE A 185 -7.13 9.68 10.26
C PHE A 185 -7.56 8.64 11.28
N ARG A 186 -8.87 8.56 11.56
CA ARG A 186 -9.48 7.63 12.52
C ARG A 186 -10.28 6.51 11.86
N GLY A 187 -10.32 6.49 10.52
CA GLY A 187 -10.97 5.42 9.76
C GLY A 187 -10.29 4.08 9.93
N TYR A 188 -10.97 3.02 9.52
CA TYR A 188 -10.47 1.65 9.58
C TYR A 188 -9.28 1.46 8.63
N VAL A 189 -8.26 0.73 9.09
CA VAL A 189 -7.07 0.41 8.30
C VAL A 189 -6.80 -1.08 8.31
N HIS A 190 -6.80 -1.67 7.11
CA HIS A 190 -6.38 -3.05 6.88
C HIS A 190 -5.11 -3.04 6.03
N VAL A 191 -4.08 -3.73 6.50
CA VAL A 191 -2.80 -3.86 5.77
C VAL A 191 -2.49 -5.31 5.48
N LYS A 192 -1.99 -5.56 4.27
CA LYS A 192 -1.42 -6.84 3.90
C LYS A 192 0.07 -6.86 4.22
N GLY A 193 0.45 -7.63 5.22
CA GLY A 193 1.84 -7.86 5.61
C GLY A 193 2.58 -8.73 4.59
N ILE A 194 3.80 -8.33 4.27
CA ILE A 194 4.64 -9.02 3.28
C ILE A 194 5.53 -10.04 4.01
N PRO A 195 5.50 -11.33 3.60
CA PRO A 195 6.40 -12.34 4.14
C PRO A 195 7.88 -11.97 3.98
N GLY A 196 8.69 -12.21 5.01
CA GLY A 196 10.11 -11.87 4.99
C GLY A 196 10.44 -10.43 5.41
N THR A 197 9.46 -9.67 5.86
CA THR A 197 9.65 -8.33 6.44
C THR A 197 10.35 -8.41 7.79
N ASP A 198 11.13 -7.37 8.10
CA ASP A 198 11.74 -7.16 9.41
C ASP A 198 10.66 -7.20 10.51
N PRO A 199 10.85 -8.01 11.57
CA PRO A 199 9.90 -8.12 12.67
C PRO A 199 9.55 -6.80 13.36
N VAL A 200 10.49 -5.86 13.44
CA VAL A 200 10.26 -4.54 14.05
C VAL A 200 9.25 -3.73 13.23
N LEU A 201 9.29 -3.84 11.90
CA LEU A 201 8.29 -3.17 11.03
C LEU A 201 6.90 -3.77 11.20
N ILE A 202 6.79 -5.10 11.28
CA ILE A 202 5.50 -5.77 11.56
C ILE A 202 4.90 -5.27 12.87
N GLN A 203 5.72 -5.14 13.92
CA GLN A 203 5.27 -4.62 15.21
C GLN A 203 4.82 -3.16 15.12
N LYS A 204 5.63 -2.28 14.54
CA LYS A 204 5.28 -0.86 14.38
C LYS A 204 3.97 -0.67 13.60
N ILE A 205 3.80 -1.40 12.50
CA ILE A 205 2.60 -1.36 11.68
C ILE A 205 1.38 -1.89 12.43
N GLY A 206 1.55 -2.93 13.24
CA GLY A 206 0.47 -3.50 14.05
C GLY A 206 -0.21 -2.50 14.98
N PHE A 207 0.52 -1.53 15.53
CA PHE A 207 -0.04 -0.45 16.36
C PHE A 207 -0.77 0.64 15.54
N LEU A 208 -0.58 0.69 14.24
CA LEU A 208 -1.20 1.69 13.36
C LEU A 208 -2.39 1.14 12.57
N THR A 209 -2.63 -0.18 12.63
CA THR A 209 -3.64 -0.87 11.84
C THR A 209 -4.71 -1.51 12.70
N ASP A 210 -5.92 -1.60 12.17
CA ASP A 210 -7.02 -2.33 12.82
C ASP A 210 -6.96 -3.81 12.49
N ARG A 211 -6.58 -4.18 11.27
CA ARG A 211 -6.41 -5.55 10.83
C ARG A 211 -5.13 -5.73 10.03
N MET A 212 -4.46 -6.87 10.22
CA MET A 212 -3.38 -7.30 9.35
C MET A 212 -3.72 -8.66 8.72
N SER A 213 -3.31 -8.84 7.45
CA SER A 213 -3.41 -10.13 6.79
C SER A 213 -2.04 -10.54 6.24
N VAL A 214 -1.74 -11.83 6.32
CA VAL A 214 -0.56 -12.43 5.68
C VAL A 214 -1.05 -13.67 4.93
N ASN A 215 -0.86 -13.70 3.62
CA ASN A 215 -1.34 -14.80 2.80
C ASN A 215 -0.50 -16.06 3.02
N LEU A 216 -1.15 -17.17 3.27
CA LEU A 216 -0.54 -18.51 3.24
C LEU A 216 -0.18 -18.93 1.82
N GLU A 217 -0.92 -18.43 0.85
CA GLU A 217 -0.83 -18.67 -0.59
C GLU A 217 -1.20 -20.11 -0.96
N LEU A 218 -0.40 -21.08 -0.58
CA LEU A 218 -0.57 -22.50 -0.94
C LEU A 218 -0.49 -23.40 0.29
N PRO A 219 -1.20 -24.54 0.31
CA PRO A 219 -1.28 -25.41 1.48
C PRO A 219 0.04 -26.12 1.80
N THR A 220 0.87 -26.40 0.79
CA THR A 220 2.10 -27.19 0.94
C THR A 220 3.37 -26.41 0.63
N ALA A 221 4.51 -26.88 1.14
CA ALA A 221 5.82 -26.31 0.83
C ALA A 221 6.20 -26.56 -0.64
N GLU A 222 5.87 -27.73 -1.16
CA GLU A 222 6.11 -28.14 -2.55
C GLU A 222 5.29 -27.26 -3.52
N GLY A 223 4.03 -26.96 -3.17
CA GLY A 223 3.19 -26.04 -3.93
C GLY A 223 3.79 -24.64 -3.97
N LEU A 224 4.30 -24.13 -2.84
CA LEU A 224 5.00 -22.84 -2.77
C LEU A 224 6.25 -22.83 -3.65
N GLU A 225 7.12 -23.82 -3.55
CA GLU A 225 8.34 -23.92 -4.36
C GLU A 225 8.03 -23.91 -5.86
N LYS A 226 6.99 -24.63 -6.27
CA LYS A 226 6.57 -24.76 -7.68
C LYS A 226 5.91 -23.49 -8.23
N LEU A 227 5.06 -22.81 -7.44
CA LEU A 227 4.21 -21.72 -7.91
C LEU A 227 4.62 -20.34 -7.39
N ALA A 228 5.36 -20.27 -6.28
CA ALA A 228 5.86 -19.02 -5.66
C ALA A 228 7.30 -19.18 -5.14
N PRO A 229 8.29 -19.42 -6.01
CA PRO A 229 9.64 -19.86 -5.61
C PRO A 229 10.38 -18.87 -4.71
N ASN A 230 9.96 -17.61 -4.70
CA ASN A 230 10.53 -16.59 -3.81
C ASN A 230 9.90 -16.57 -2.39
N LYS A 231 8.91 -17.43 -2.14
CA LYS A 231 8.20 -17.50 -0.85
C LYS A 231 8.46 -18.85 -0.19
N HIS A 232 8.74 -18.82 1.10
CA HIS A 232 8.97 -20.03 1.88
C HIS A 232 8.00 -20.08 3.06
N ARG A 233 7.55 -21.27 3.42
CA ARG A 233 6.59 -21.46 4.52
C ARG A 233 7.05 -20.81 5.82
N LYS A 234 8.34 -20.90 6.15
CA LYS A 234 8.92 -20.25 7.35
C LYS A 234 8.76 -18.72 7.30
N THR A 235 9.06 -18.09 6.17
CA THR A 235 8.96 -16.62 6.03
C THR A 235 7.51 -16.13 6.08
N ILE A 236 6.53 -16.97 5.72
CA ILE A 236 5.09 -16.67 5.83
C ILE A 236 4.60 -16.84 7.27
N LEU A 237 4.91 -17.96 7.91
CA LEU A 237 4.39 -18.28 9.25
C LEU A 237 5.02 -17.44 10.37
N THR A 238 6.26 -16.96 10.19
CA THR A 238 6.93 -16.13 11.18
C THR A 238 6.17 -14.83 11.49
N PRO A 239 5.85 -13.96 10.50
CA PRO A 239 5.06 -12.77 10.77
C PRO A 239 3.64 -13.08 11.24
N MET A 240 3.03 -14.17 10.79
CA MET A 240 1.70 -14.58 11.28
C MET A 240 1.71 -14.87 12.77
N ARG A 241 2.70 -15.63 13.25
CA ARG A 241 2.87 -15.92 14.68
C ARG A 241 3.18 -14.66 15.48
N GLN A 242 4.02 -13.78 14.95
CA GLN A 242 4.34 -12.52 15.58
C GLN A 242 3.09 -11.65 15.77
N ILE A 243 2.25 -11.53 14.74
CA ILE A 243 0.99 -10.79 14.82
C ILE A 243 0.06 -11.42 15.85
N GLN A 244 -0.07 -12.74 15.87
CA GLN A 244 -0.89 -13.47 16.83
C GLN A 244 -0.43 -13.21 18.27
N ASN A 245 0.86 -13.34 18.53
CA ASN A 245 1.44 -13.07 19.86
C ASN A 245 1.22 -11.61 20.27
N GLY A 246 1.40 -10.66 19.34
CA GLY A 246 1.16 -9.24 19.61
C GLY A 246 -0.31 -8.93 19.94
N ILE A 247 -1.26 -9.61 19.29
CA ILE A 247 -2.70 -9.49 19.59
C ILE A 247 -2.98 -10.02 21.01
N GLU A 248 -2.43 -11.16 21.37
CA GLU A 248 -2.62 -11.76 22.69
C GLU A 248 -2.00 -10.90 23.79
N GLN A 249 -0.77 -10.42 23.59
CA GLN A 249 -0.11 -9.50 24.51
C GLN A 249 -0.89 -8.18 24.64
N GLY A 250 -1.33 -7.58 23.55
CA GLY A 250 -2.10 -6.34 23.57
C GLY A 250 -3.43 -6.49 24.32
N LYS A 251 -4.11 -7.65 24.22
CA LYS A 251 -5.31 -7.93 25.03
C LYS A 251 -5.00 -8.00 26.53
N GLN A 252 -3.89 -8.62 26.93
CA GLN A 252 -3.45 -8.69 28.31
C GLN A 252 -3.09 -7.31 28.86
N GLU A 253 -2.36 -6.50 28.09
CA GLU A 253 -2.00 -5.13 28.46
C GLU A 253 -3.24 -4.23 28.63
N LEU A 254 -4.23 -4.32 27.69
CA LEU A 254 -5.49 -3.58 27.80
C LEU A 254 -6.35 -4.01 29.00
N ALA A 255 -6.27 -5.27 29.42
CA ALA A 255 -6.93 -5.74 30.63
C ALA A 255 -6.32 -5.13 31.91
N LEU A 256 -5.02 -4.86 31.91
CA LEU A 256 -4.30 -4.24 33.02
C LEU A 256 -4.35 -2.70 32.96
N TYR A 257 -4.20 -2.14 31.76
CA TYR A 257 -4.06 -0.70 31.53
C TYR A 257 -5.02 -0.24 30.44
N ARG A 258 -6.08 0.46 30.80
CA ARG A 258 -7.10 0.96 29.84
C ARG A 258 -6.54 1.90 28.76
N SER A 259 -5.40 2.52 29.00
CA SER A 259 -4.72 3.44 28.07
C SER A 259 -3.65 2.75 27.22
N ALA A 260 -3.47 1.44 27.33
CA ALA A 260 -2.51 0.72 26.52
C ALA A 260 -2.87 0.84 25.03
N PRO A 261 -1.88 0.98 24.12
CA PRO A 261 -2.14 1.06 22.70
C PRO A 261 -2.68 -0.29 22.19
N SER A 262 -3.73 -0.22 21.37
CA SER A 262 -4.29 -1.42 20.74
C SER A 262 -3.36 -1.93 19.63
N PHE A 263 -3.14 -3.24 19.59
CA PHE A 263 -2.38 -3.92 18.55
C PHE A 263 -3.32 -4.77 17.71
N VAL A 264 -3.50 -4.44 16.42
CA VAL A 264 -4.35 -5.16 15.46
C VAL A 264 -5.70 -5.58 16.06
N PRO A 265 -6.51 -4.63 16.57
CA PRO A 265 -7.70 -4.97 17.38
C PRO A 265 -8.78 -5.76 16.63
N ALA A 266 -8.87 -5.63 15.29
CA ALA A 266 -9.79 -6.41 14.47
C ALA A 266 -9.20 -7.75 14.01
N GLY A 267 -8.04 -8.12 14.53
CA GLY A 267 -7.44 -9.44 14.35
C GLY A 267 -6.68 -9.64 13.04
N GLN A 268 -6.18 -10.85 12.88
CA GLN A 268 -5.45 -11.30 11.71
C GLN A 268 -6.35 -12.09 10.77
N SER A 269 -6.08 -11.99 9.46
CA SER A 269 -6.68 -12.84 8.44
C SER A 269 -5.62 -13.40 7.49
N THR A 270 -5.99 -14.46 6.75
CA THR A 270 -5.14 -15.08 5.74
C THR A 270 -5.95 -15.42 4.51
N GLN A 271 -5.25 -15.66 3.41
CA GLN A 271 -5.80 -16.17 2.16
C GLN A 271 -4.97 -17.35 1.69
N MET A 272 -5.64 -18.36 1.15
CA MET A 272 -5.01 -19.56 0.58
C MET A 272 -5.70 -19.91 -0.74
N ILE A 273 -4.90 -20.35 -1.70
CA ILE A 273 -5.36 -20.83 -3.01
C ILE A 273 -5.59 -22.33 -2.91
N ILE A 274 -6.80 -22.78 -3.20
CA ILE A 274 -7.18 -24.18 -3.18
C ILE A 274 -7.32 -24.68 -4.61
N GLY A 275 -6.87 -25.91 -4.89
CA GLY A 275 -6.99 -26.57 -6.19
C GLY A 275 -5.99 -26.11 -7.25
N ALA A 276 -4.96 -25.34 -6.89
CA ALA A 276 -3.89 -24.97 -7.81
C ALA A 276 -2.84 -26.07 -8.00
N THR A 277 -2.80 -27.01 -7.10
CA THR A 277 -1.88 -28.15 -7.04
C THR A 277 -2.68 -29.40 -6.66
N PRO A 278 -2.21 -30.63 -7.00
CA PRO A 278 -2.99 -31.86 -6.83
C PRO A 278 -3.11 -32.34 -5.36
N GLU A 279 -2.69 -31.55 -4.39
CA GLU A 279 -2.86 -31.88 -2.97
C GLU A 279 -4.35 -31.80 -2.59
N SER A 280 -4.83 -32.78 -1.87
CA SER A 280 -6.17 -32.88 -1.29
C SER A 280 -6.21 -32.30 0.13
#